data_064faa7b77643e7011141ad80dbdf558
#
_entry.id   064faa7b77643e7011141ad80dbdf558
#
_cell.length_a   1.000
_cell.length_b   1.000
_cell.length_c   1.000
_cell.angle_alpha   90.00
_cell.angle_beta   90.00
_cell.angle_gamma   90.00
#
_symmetry.space_group_name_H-M   'P 1'
#
loop_
_entity.id
_entity.type
_entity.pdbx_description
1 polymer ?
#
loop_
_entity_poly.entity_id
_entity_poly.type
_entity_poly.pdbx_seq_one_letter_code
_entity_poly.pdbx_strand_id
1 'polypeptide(L)'
;FHVGAVSLMPADNLNGFRPEVITLLKQLHSGFWRLPGGNFISDFNWYHSVGPRDQRPPDFDYAWNAMQTNDVGMDEFMTFCKLIGVEPYITVNAGFGDAHSAAEEVEYINGATSTPMGAVRARNGHPESYHVKFWNIGNEPYGQWQLGRTDLKYYLLKHNEFAKAMRAVDPSITLLASGSMPEEEIIEG
;
A
#
# COMPACT_ATOMS: atom_id res chain seq x y z
N PHE A 1 -33.79 -12.64 -1.82
CA PHE A 1 -32.48 -12.47 -1.16
C PHE A 1 -31.55 -11.70 -2.09
N HIS A 2 -30.60 -11.01 -1.50
CA HIS A 2 -29.58 -10.31 -2.26
C HIS A 2 -28.28 -11.11 -2.19
N VAL A 3 -27.62 -11.29 -3.33
CA VAL A 3 -26.28 -11.87 -3.42
C VAL A 3 -25.31 -10.74 -3.72
N GLY A 4 -24.33 -10.57 -2.84
CA GLY A 4 -23.23 -9.62 -3.05
C GLY A 4 -22.12 -10.22 -3.91
N ALA A 5 -20.88 -9.97 -3.56
CA ALA A 5 -19.75 -10.57 -4.23
C ALA A 5 -19.69 -12.09 -4.01
N VAL A 6 -19.36 -12.83 -5.06
CA VAL A 6 -19.14 -14.29 -4.99
C VAL A 6 -17.69 -14.54 -5.38
N SER A 7 -16.97 -15.27 -4.52
CA SER A 7 -15.59 -15.69 -4.80
C SER A 7 -15.50 -17.21 -4.80
N LEU A 8 -14.83 -17.75 -5.80
CA LEU A 8 -14.53 -19.17 -5.90
C LEU A 8 -13.01 -19.35 -6.01
N MET A 9 -12.44 -20.02 -5.03
CA MET A 9 -11.00 -20.32 -4.98
C MET A 9 -10.76 -21.81 -5.04
N PRO A 10 -9.63 -22.28 -5.62
CA PRO A 10 -9.19 -23.65 -5.50
C PRO A 10 -9.10 -24.10 -4.04
N ALA A 11 -9.47 -25.33 -3.74
CA ALA A 11 -9.46 -25.85 -2.36
C ALA A 11 -8.05 -25.93 -1.76
N ASP A 12 -7.03 -26.05 -2.60
CA ASP A 12 -5.61 -26.12 -2.24
C ASP A 12 -4.91 -24.76 -2.19
N ASN A 13 -5.65 -23.65 -2.27
CA ASN A 13 -5.06 -22.32 -2.20
C ASN A 13 -4.26 -22.11 -0.91
N LEU A 14 -3.21 -21.29 -0.98
CA LEU A 14 -2.39 -20.85 0.16
C LEU A 14 -2.86 -19.48 0.61
N ASN A 15 -3.76 -19.42 1.60
CA ASN A 15 -4.33 -18.17 2.12
C ASN A 15 -4.93 -17.25 1.01
N GLY A 16 -5.57 -17.85 0.01
CA GLY A 16 -6.15 -17.14 -1.12
C GLY A 16 -5.24 -16.99 -2.34
N PHE A 17 -3.99 -17.47 -2.27
CA PHE A 17 -3.04 -17.43 -3.39
C PHE A 17 -2.88 -18.82 -4.03
N ARG A 18 -2.62 -18.84 -5.32
CA ARG A 18 -2.40 -20.08 -6.07
C ARG A 18 -1.02 -20.67 -5.75
N PRO A 19 -0.92 -21.95 -5.32
CA PRO A 19 0.36 -22.55 -4.91
C PRO A 19 1.44 -22.52 -5.99
N GLU A 20 1.05 -22.76 -7.25
CA GLU A 20 1.97 -22.76 -8.38
C GLU A 20 2.55 -21.35 -8.65
N VAL A 21 1.74 -20.29 -8.44
CA VAL A 21 2.19 -18.90 -8.59
C VAL A 21 3.19 -18.56 -7.47
N ILE A 22 2.89 -18.92 -6.22
CA ILE A 22 3.82 -18.73 -5.10
C ILE A 22 5.14 -19.46 -5.38
N THR A 23 5.08 -20.67 -5.90
CA THR A 23 6.29 -21.46 -6.25
C THR A 23 7.14 -20.76 -7.31
N LEU A 24 6.52 -20.25 -8.38
CA LEU A 24 7.22 -19.53 -9.44
C LEU A 24 7.83 -18.20 -8.93
N LEU A 25 7.09 -17.46 -8.11
CA LEU A 25 7.56 -16.19 -7.57
C LEU A 25 8.75 -16.36 -6.63
N LYS A 26 8.81 -17.44 -5.86
CA LYS A 26 10.00 -17.79 -5.05
C LYS A 26 11.27 -17.96 -5.89
N GLN A 27 11.13 -18.46 -7.11
CA GLN A 27 12.27 -18.66 -8.01
C GLN A 27 12.89 -17.35 -8.52
N LEU A 28 12.19 -16.21 -8.38
CA LEU A 28 12.74 -14.90 -8.72
C LEU A 28 13.81 -14.43 -7.73
N HIS A 29 13.87 -15.03 -6.53
CA HIS A 29 14.80 -14.66 -5.47
C HIS A 29 14.82 -13.16 -5.16
N SER A 30 13.65 -12.51 -5.25
CA SER A 30 13.50 -11.07 -4.97
C SER A 30 13.81 -10.76 -3.52
N GLY A 31 14.47 -9.62 -3.25
CA GLY A 31 14.72 -9.17 -1.88
C GLY A 31 13.50 -8.47 -1.27
N PHE A 32 12.70 -7.80 -2.08
CA PHE A 32 11.48 -7.10 -1.65
C PHE A 32 10.42 -7.09 -2.75
N TRP A 33 9.18 -6.81 -2.33
CA TRP A 33 8.07 -6.56 -3.24
C TRP A 33 7.33 -5.31 -2.82
N ARG A 34 6.99 -4.47 -3.81
CA ARG A 34 6.30 -3.19 -3.60
C ARG A 34 4.83 -3.31 -3.94
N LEU A 35 3.97 -3.02 -2.96
CA LEU A 35 2.53 -2.91 -3.14
C LEU A 35 1.92 -2.01 -2.05
N PRO A 36 0.91 -1.17 -2.37
CA PRO A 36 0.53 -0.80 -3.72
C PRO A 36 1.59 0.07 -4.40
N GLY A 37 1.40 0.41 -5.68
CA GLY A 37 2.35 1.23 -6.43
C GLY A 37 1.86 1.64 -7.80
N GLY A 38 2.70 2.35 -8.55
CA GLY A 38 2.34 2.92 -9.84
C GLY A 38 1.27 4.01 -9.69
N ASN A 39 0.58 4.35 -10.79
CA ASN A 39 -0.48 5.35 -10.78
C ASN A 39 -1.65 5.00 -9.85
N PHE A 40 -1.88 3.73 -9.61
CA PHE A 40 -2.90 3.22 -8.71
C PHE A 40 -2.85 3.87 -7.32
N ILE A 41 -1.65 4.07 -6.76
CA ILE A 41 -1.52 4.57 -5.39
C ILE A 41 -2.05 5.98 -5.17
N SER A 42 -2.12 6.81 -6.21
CA SER A 42 -2.46 8.23 -6.06
C SER A 42 -3.90 8.49 -5.65
N ASP A 43 -4.78 7.52 -5.86
CA ASP A 43 -6.21 7.58 -5.46
C ASP A 43 -6.59 6.41 -4.54
N PHE A 44 -5.64 5.59 -4.15
CA PHE A 44 -5.90 4.41 -3.33
C PHE A 44 -6.25 4.79 -1.89
N ASN A 45 -7.37 4.25 -1.41
CA ASN A 45 -7.81 4.37 -0.03
C ASN A 45 -7.51 3.06 0.73
N TRP A 46 -6.42 3.04 1.47
CA TRP A 46 -5.98 1.84 2.19
C TRP A 46 -7.00 1.34 3.24
N TYR A 47 -7.83 2.22 3.82
CA TYR A 47 -8.88 1.82 4.78
C TYR A 47 -9.90 0.86 4.15
N HIS A 48 -10.16 0.99 2.84
CA HIS A 48 -11.05 0.10 2.11
C HIS A 48 -10.44 -1.27 1.82
N SER A 49 -9.13 -1.41 2.00
CA SER A 49 -8.40 -2.63 1.68
C SER A 49 -8.15 -3.56 2.87
N VAL A 50 -8.67 -3.22 4.06
CA VAL A 50 -8.48 -3.98 5.29
C VAL A 50 -9.81 -4.48 5.86
N GLY A 51 -9.75 -5.47 6.76
CA GLY A 51 -10.94 -6.10 7.33
C GLY A 51 -11.52 -7.23 6.46
N PRO A 52 -12.74 -7.72 6.76
CA PRO A 52 -13.35 -8.83 6.03
C PRO A 52 -13.58 -8.48 4.56
N ARG A 53 -13.12 -9.33 3.63
CA ARG A 53 -13.15 -9.07 2.19
C ARG A 53 -14.55 -8.79 1.63
N ASP A 54 -15.55 -9.51 2.13
CA ASP A 54 -16.95 -9.37 1.71
C ASP A 54 -17.61 -8.07 2.19
N GLN A 55 -16.94 -7.32 3.06
CA GLN A 55 -17.39 -6.04 3.58
C GLN A 55 -16.60 -4.85 3.03
N ARG A 56 -15.54 -5.11 2.27
CA ARG A 56 -14.72 -4.04 1.68
C ARG A 56 -15.49 -3.37 0.54
N PRO A 57 -15.58 -2.01 0.54
CA PRO A 57 -16.21 -1.32 -0.57
C PRO A 57 -15.33 -1.43 -1.83
N PRO A 58 -15.94 -1.57 -3.01
CA PRO A 58 -15.20 -1.40 -4.25
C PRO A 58 -14.89 0.07 -4.48
N ASP A 59 -13.72 0.36 -5.03
CA ASP A 59 -13.30 1.70 -5.43
C ASP A 59 -13.14 1.78 -6.96
N PHE A 60 -13.29 2.98 -7.50
CA PHE A 60 -13.00 3.22 -8.91
C PHE A 60 -11.61 3.82 -9.04
N ASP A 61 -10.74 3.12 -9.74
CA ASP A 61 -9.38 3.58 -10.05
C ASP A 61 -9.41 4.49 -11.27
N TYR A 62 -9.27 5.78 -11.05
CA TYR A 62 -9.29 6.79 -12.11
C TYR A 62 -8.02 6.78 -12.98
N ALA A 63 -6.91 6.27 -12.48
CA ALA A 63 -5.68 6.16 -13.25
C ALA A 63 -5.77 5.07 -14.33
N TRP A 64 -6.44 3.96 -14.01
CA TRP A 64 -6.56 2.80 -14.89
C TRP A 64 -7.97 2.58 -15.43
N ASN A 65 -8.92 3.46 -15.09
CA ASN A 65 -10.32 3.39 -15.51
C ASN A 65 -10.93 2.00 -15.25
N ALA A 66 -10.75 1.50 -14.04
CA ALA A 66 -11.14 0.16 -13.64
C ALA A 66 -11.73 0.12 -12.22
N MET A 67 -12.62 -0.85 -11.97
CA MET A 67 -13.11 -1.12 -10.63
C MET A 67 -12.09 -1.95 -9.86
N GLN A 68 -11.77 -1.50 -8.64
CA GLN A 68 -10.98 -2.24 -7.67
C GLN A 68 -11.93 -2.90 -6.66
N THR A 69 -11.82 -4.19 -6.52
CA THR A 69 -12.69 -4.96 -5.59
C THR A 69 -12.16 -4.99 -4.18
N ASN A 70 -10.91 -4.59 -3.98
CA ASN A 70 -10.18 -4.67 -2.71
C ASN A 70 -10.06 -6.12 -2.15
N ASP A 71 -10.22 -7.14 -3.00
CA ASP A 71 -10.06 -8.55 -2.60
C ASP A 71 -8.64 -8.88 -2.10
N VAL A 72 -7.65 -8.19 -2.63
CA VAL A 72 -6.26 -8.21 -2.16
C VAL A 72 -5.95 -6.83 -1.57
N GLY A 73 -5.83 -6.79 -0.26
CA GLY A 73 -5.52 -5.57 0.47
C GLY A 73 -4.21 -5.69 1.26
N MET A 74 -4.06 -4.83 2.26
CA MET A 74 -2.80 -4.74 3.01
C MET A 74 -2.46 -6.05 3.74
N ASP A 75 -3.43 -6.67 4.40
CA ASP A 75 -3.19 -7.92 5.16
C ASP A 75 -2.85 -9.10 4.24
N GLU A 76 -3.51 -9.18 3.07
CA GLU A 76 -3.19 -10.16 2.05
C GLU A 76 -1.79 -9.93 1.46
N PHE A 77 -1.39 -8.67 1.27
CA PHE A 77 -0.05 -8.36 0.80
C PHE A 77 1.04 -8.78 1.81
N MET A 78 0.81 -8.55 3.11
CA MET A 78 1.74 -9.03 4.15
C MET A 78 1.82 -10.56 4.14
N THR A 79 0.68 -11.22 4.01
CA THR A 79 0.60 -12.68 3.88
C THR A 79 1.36 -13.19 2.66
N PHE A 80 1.19 -12.52 1.52
CA PHE A 80 1.88 -12.83 0.28
C PHE A 80 3.40 -12.70 0.42
N CYS A 81 3.90 -11.59 0.97
CA CYS A 81 5.33 -11.39 1.20
C CYS A 81 5.92 -12.48 2.11
N LYS A 82 5.19 -12.86 3.17
CA LYS A 82 5.57 -13.96 4.05
C LYS A 82 5.63 -15.31 3.32
N LEU A 83 4.65 -15.59 2.46
CA LEU A 83 4.60 -16.84 1.68
C LEU A 83 5.76 -16.96 0.72
N ILE A 84 6.16 -15.89 0.05
CA ILE A 84 7.29 -15.91 -0.90
C ILE A 84 8.64 -15.67 -0.22
N GLY A 85 8.68 -15.19 1.02
CA GLY A 85 9.90 -14.96 1.78
C GLY A 85 10.65 -13.69 1.38
N VAL A 86 9.92 -12.58 1.19
CA VAL A 86 10.47 -11.27 0.78
C VAL A 86 10.07 -10.18 1.76
N GLU A 87 10.84 -9.09 1.79
CA GLU A 87 10.50 -7.89 2.54
C GLU A 87 9.35 -7.13 1.86
N PRO A 88 8.30 -6.75 2.59
CA PRO A 88 7.29 -5.85 2.06
C PRO A 88 7.83 -4.43 1.92
N TYR A 89 7.44 -3.76 0.83
CA TYR A 89 7.73 -2.37 0.56
C TYR A 89 6.42 -1.67 0.21
N ILE A 90 5.95 -0.79 1.10
CA ILE A 90 4.65 -0.13 0.96
C ILE A 90 4.83 1.27 0.39
N THR A 91 3.97 1.64 -0.55
CA THR A 91 3.85 3.02 -1.03
C THR A 91 2.56 3.63 -0.47
N VAL A 92 2.67 4.78 0.21
CA VAL A 92 1.52 5.52 0.71
C VAL A 92 0.96 6.47 -0.34
N ASN A 93 -0.34 6.77 -0.28
CA ASN A 93 -1.01 7.70 -1.19
C ASN A 93 -0.59 9.14 -0.91
N ALA A 94 0.37 9.66 -1.68
CA ALA A 94 0.74 11.07 -1.68
C ALA A 94 0.19 11.83 -2.91
N GLY A 95 -0.68 11.23 -3.71
CA GLY A 95 -1.44 11.90 -4.75
C GLY A 95 -2.58 12.74 -4.15
N PHE A 96 -3.71 12.11 -3.87
CA PHE A 96 -4.87 12.74 -3.26
C PHE A 96 -5.01 12.46 -1.75
N GLY A 97 -4.18 11.57 -1.18
CA GLY A 97 -4.11 11.32 0.25
C GLY A 97 -3.38 12.41 1.03
N ASP A 98 -3.37 12.26 2.33
CA ASP A 98 -2.73 13.20 3.26
C ASP A 98 -1.78 12.48 4.24
N ALA A 99 -1.00 13.28 4.97
CA ALA A 99 0.00 12.79 5.91
C ALA A 99 -0.61 12.08 7.12
N HIS A 100 -1.85 12.41 7.50
CA HIS A 100 -2.56 11.75 8.58
C HIS A 100 -2.92 10.31 8.20
N SER A 101 -3.54 10.13 7.04
CA SER A 101 -3.87 8.81 6.51
C SER A 101 -2.62 7.91 6.35
N ALA A 102 -1.50 8.49 5.88
CA ALA A 102 -0.24 7.75 5.77
C ALA A 102 0.33 7.34 7.15
N ALA A 103 0.21 8.22 8.16
CA ALA A 103 0.63 7.90 9.53
C ALA A 103 -0.24 6.79 10.13
N GLU A 104 -1.57 6.81 9.91
CA GLU A 104 -2.47 5.75 10.36
C GLU A 104 -2.23 4.42 9.63
N GLU A 105 -1.81 4.46 8.35
CA GLU A 105 -1.39 3.26 7.62
C GLU A 105 -0.13 2.63 8.23
N VAL A 106 0.87 3.46 8.59
CA VAL A 106 2.04 2.99 9.35
C VAL A 106 1.63 2.41 10.71
N GLU A 107 0.70 3.06 11.42
CA GLU A 107 0.22 2.56 12.72
C GLU A 107 -0.57 1.25 12.57
N TYR A 108 -1.40 1.12 11.51
CA TYR A 108 -2.10 -0.14 11.21
C TYR A 108 -1.10 -1.27 10.98
N ILE A 109 -0.07 -1.04 10.21
CA ILE A 109 0.91 -2.05 9.82
C ILE A 109 1.90 -2.37 10.95
N ASN A 110 2.47 -1.35 11.60
CA ASN A 110 3.57 -1.50 12.54
C ASN A 110 3.18 -1.25 14.02
N GLY A 111 2.06 -0.58 14.27
CA GLY A 111 1.66 -0.20 15.63
C GLY A 111 1.34 -1.39 16.53
N ALA A 112 1.54 -1.21 17.83
CA ALA A 112 1.13 -2.19 18.85
C ALA A 112 -0.40 -2.27 18.92
N THR A 113 -0.94 -3.38 19.45
CA THR A 113 -2.39 -3.56 19.64
C THR A 113 -3.02 -2.57 20.63
N SER A 114 -2.20 -1.85 21.37
CA SER A 114 -2.62 -0.77 22.27
C SER A 114 -2.85 0.58 21.55
N THR A 115 -2.40 0.71 20.32
CA THR A 115 -2.64 1.92 19.51
C THR A 115 -3.97 1.81 18.74
N PRO A 116 -4.60 2.93 18.34
CA PRO A 116 -5.88 2.90 17.63
C PRO A 116 -5.90 2.00 16.40
N MET A 117 -4.98 2.20 15.46
CA MET A 117 -4.95 1.41 14.22
C MET A 117 -4.37 0.01 14.42
N GLY A 118 -3.42 -0.19 15.33
CA GLY A 118 -2.96 -1.51 15.74
C GLY A 118 -4.08 -2.35 16.37
N ALA A 119 -4.99 -1.73 17.12
CA ALA A 119 -6.20 -2.40 17.63
C ALA A 119 -7.19 -2.75 16.51
N VAL A 120 -7.30 -1.92 15.46
CA VAL A 120 -8.10 -2.26 14.25
C VAL A 120 -7.51 -3.49 13.57
N ARG A 121 -6.20 -3.51 13.31
CA ARG A 121 -5.51 -4.68 12.74
C ARG A 121 -5.78 -5.95 13.57
N ALA A 122 -5.66 -5.86 14.89
CA ALA A 122 -5.92 -7.00 15.77
C ALA A 122 -7.36 -7.51 15.66
N ARG A 123 -8.37 -6.62 15.60
CA ARG A 123 -9.78 -7.01 15.38
C ARG A 123 -10.01 -7.66 14.02
N ASN A 124 -9.20 -7.28 13.02
CA ASN A 124 -9.21 -7.89 11.68
C ASN A 124 -8.53 -9.28 11.64
N GLY A 125 -8.07 -9.79 12.79
CA GLY A 125 -7.46 -11.12 12.90
C GLY A 125 -5.93 -11.13 12.85
N HIS A 126 -5.28 -9.97 12.85
CA HIS A 126 -3.84 -9.81 12.72
C HIS A 126 -3.25 -9.07 13.95
N PRO A 127 -3.17 -9.72 15.13
CA PRO A 127 -2.71 -9.05 16.36
C PRO A 127 -1.23 -8.68 16.30
N GLU A 128 -0.41 -9.44 15.60
CA GLU A 128 1.02 -9.19 15.50
C GLU A 128 1.33 -8.03 14.54
N SER A 129 2.27 -7.16 14.92
CA SER A 129 2.82 -6.14 14.04
C SER A 129 3.53 -6.79 12.84
N TYR A 130 3.40 -6.20 11.67
CA TYR A 130 4.08 -6.69 10.47
C TYR A 130 5.55 -6.22 10.37
N HIS A 131 5.95 -5.20 11.13
CA HIS A 131 7.31 -4.66 11.17
C HIS A 131 7.86 -4.27 9.80
N VAL A 132 7.03 -3.67 8.95
CA VAL A 132 7.42 -3.22 7.62
C VAL A 132 8.43 -2.09 7.72
N LYS A 133 9.58 -2.30 7.10
CA LYS A 133 10.72 -1.39 7.17
C LYS A 133 10.72 -0.34 6.06
N PHE A 134 10.32 -0.71 4.84
CA PHE A 134 10.48 0.14 3.66
C PHE A 134 9.15 0.77 3.25
N TRP A 135 9.17 2.11 3.13
CA TRP A 135 7.99 2.92 2.81
C TRP A 135 8.33 3.97 1.76
N ASN A 136 7.48 4.10 0.74
CA ASN A 136 7.61 5.12 -0.29
C ASN A 136 6.52 6.18 -0.13
N ILE A 137 6.88 7.45 -0.31
CA ILE A 137 5.92 8.56 -0.25
C ILE A 137 5.52 8.91 -1.68
N GLY A 138 4.37 8.39 -2.10
CA GLY A 138 3.79 8.61 -3.42
C GLY A 138 4.48 7.84 -4.54
N ASN A 139 4.03 8.09 -5.76
CA ASN A 139 4.57 7.50 -6.98
C ASN A 139 4.69 8.58 -8.06
N GLU A 140 5.87 8.76 -8.62
CA GLU A 140 6.13 9.60 -9.80
C GLU A 140 5.40 10.96 -9.82
N PRO A 141 5.46 11.78 -8.75
CA PRO A 141 4.66 13.00 -8.63
C PRO A 141 4.97 14.05 -9.70
N TYR A 142 6.08 13.89 -10.42
CA TYR A 142 6.51 14.70 -11.55
C TYR A 142 5.77 14.33 -12.85
N GLY A 143 5.27 13.09 -12.97
CA GLY A 143 4.73 12.55 -14.22
C GLY A 143 3.41 13.20 -14.64
N GLN A 144 3.31 13.61 -15.90
CA GLN A 144 2.08 14.21 -16.44
C GLN A 144 0.90 13.23 -16.46
N TRP A 145 1.20 11.94 -16.45
CA TRP A 145 0.24 10.83 -16.38
C TRP A 145 -0.26 10.54 -14.97
N GLN A 146 0.42 11.10 -13.94
CA GLN A 146 0.16 10.78 -12.55
C GLN A 146 -0.99 11.62 -11.98
N LEU A 147 -1.95 10.97 -11.33
CA LEU A 147 -2.96 11.67 -10.53
C LEU A 147 -2.29 12.37 -9.35
N GLY A 148 -2.69 13.63 -9.09
CA GLY A 148 -2.09 14.42 -8.02
C GLY A 148 -0.65 14.87 -8.32
N ARG A 149 -0.27 14.90 -9.63
CA ARG A 149 1.05 15.42 -10.06
C ARG A 149 1.29 16.84 -9.54
N THR A 150 2.54 17.15 -9.32
CA THR A 150 2.92 18.47 -8.80
C THR A 150 4.35 18.83 -9.21
N ASP A 151 4.73 20.10 -9.01
CA ASP A 151 6.10 20.55 -9.17
C ASP A 151 7.01 20.06 -8.02
N LEU A 152 8.32 20.16 -8.22
CA LEU A 152 9.32 19.71 -7.25
C LEU A 152 9.18 20.44 -5.91
N LYS A 153 8.91 21.74 -5.92
CA LYS A 153 8.82 22.56 -4.70
C LYS A 153 7.66 22.10 -3.81
N TYR A 154 6.49 21.88 -4.40
CA TYR A 154 5.34 21.41 -3.66
C TYR A 154 5.52 19.93 -3.24
N TYR A 155 6.13 19.11 -4.09
CA TYR A 155 6.46 17.72 -3.73
C TYR A 155 7.35 17.67 -2.49
N LEU A 156 8.40 18.50 -2.40
CA LEU A 156 9.28 18.55 -1.23
C LEU A 156 8.54 18.94 0.05
N LEU A 157 7.62 19.90 -0.02
CA LEU A 157 6.79 20.28 1.12
C LEU A 157 5.92 19.10 1.58
N LYS A 158 5.20 18.50 0.65
CA LYS A 158 4.32 17.35 0.89
C LYS A 158 5.10 16.17 1.43
N HIS A 159 6.22 15.81 0.79
CA HIS A 159 7.08 14.72 1.24
C HIS A 159 7.56 14.92 2.69
N ASN A 160 7.99 16.11 3.05
CA ASN A 160 8.45 16.40 4.41
C ASN A 160 7.33 16.32 5.44
N GLU A 161 6.12 16.73 5.10
CA GLU A 161 4.93 16.59 5.94
C GLU A 161 4.60 15.11 6.20
N PHE A 162 4.55 14.31 5.16
CA PHE A 162 4.34 12.87 5.25
C PHE A 162 5.45 12.19 6.07
N ALA A 163 6.70 12.46 5.75
CA ALA A 163 7.84 11.89 6.45
C ALA A 163 7.82 12.19 7.96
N LYS A 164 7.46 13.42 8.33
CA LYS A 164 7.31 13.82 9.72
C LYS A 164 6.19 13.04 10.42
N ALA A 165 5.03 12.94 9.80
CA ALA A 165 3.87 12.25 10.37
C ALA A 165 4.13 10.74 10.51
N MET A 166 4.64 10.09 9.48
CA MET A 166 4.93 8.66 9.49
C MET A 166 6.00 8.29 10.52
N ARG A 167 7.10 9.08 10.62
CA ARG A 167 8.17 8.86 11.61
C ARG A 167 7.75 9.20 13.03
N ALA A 168 6.72 9.99 13.24
CA ALA A 168 6.15 10.22 14.57
C ALA A 168 5.47 8.95 15.11
N VAL A 169 4.96 8.10 14.22
CA VAL A 169 4.36 6.80 14.56
C VAL A 169 5.43 5.73 14.73
N ASP A 170 6.33 5.61 13.75
CA ASP A 170 7.42 4.63 13.79
C ASP A 170 8.73 5.26 13.30
N PRO A 171 9.63 5.66 14.20
CA PRO A 171 10.90 6.29 13.84
C PRO A 171 11.89 5.32 13.18
N SER A 172 11.64 4.02 13.21
CA SER A 172 12.55 2.99 12.68
C SER A 172 12.40 2.76 11.18
N ILE A 173 11.33 3.28 10.57
CA ILE A 173 11.05 3.07 9.14
C ILE A 173 12.06 3.78 8.23
N THR A 174 12.38 3.11 7.12
CA THR A 174 13.17 3.69 6.04
C THR A 174 12.24 4.28 5.00
N LEU A 175 12.30 5.60 4.83
CA LEU A 175 11.49 6.31 3.84
C LEU A 175 12.26 6.47 2.53
N LEU A 176 11.56 6.22 1.43
CA LEU A 176 12.04 6.43 0.08
C LEU A 176 11.26 7.59 -0.55
N ALA A 177 11.96 8.36 -1.35
CA ALA A 177 11.38 9.44 -2.15
C ALA A 177 11.27 8.99 -3.61
N SER A 178 10.29 9.51 -4.32
CA SER A 178 10.19 9.33 -5.76
C SER A 178 11.10 10.35 -6.45
N GLY A 179 12.04 9.86 -7.28
CA GLY A 179 12.86 10.70 -8.17
C GLY A 179 12.36 10.63 -9.61
N SER A 180 12.84 11.53 -10.47
CA SER A 180 12.61 11.45 -11.92
C SER A 180 13.82 10.88 -12.65
N MET A 181 13.60 10.45 -13.89
CA MET A 181 14.69 10.14 -14.80
C MET A 181 15.40 11.45 -15.22
N PRO A 182 16.71 11.43 -15.50
CA PRO A 182 17.46 12.65 -15.86
C PRO A 182 16.95 13.36 -17.11
N GLU A 183 16.26 12.66 -17.99
CA GLU A 183 15.71 13.18 -19.25
C GLU A 183 14.26 13.67 -19.13
N GLU A 184 13.61 13.44 -17.99
CA GLU A 184 12.27 13.93 -17.76
C GLU A 184 12.36 15.36 -17.22
N GLU A 185 11.83 16.31 -17.98
CA GLU A 185 11.75 17.70 -17.52
C GLU A 185 11.02 17.75 -16.18
N ILE A 186 11.76 18.04 -15.13
CA ILE A 186 11.17 18.52 -13.90
C ILE A 186 10.57 19.86 -14.29
N ILE A 187 9.24 19.95 -14.28
CA ILE A 187 8.55 21.19 -14.59
C ILE A 187 9.03 22.22 -13.57
N GLU A 188 9.97 23.06 -13.98
CA GLU A 188 10.34 24.25 -13.23
C GLU A 188 9.15 25.21 -13.34
N GLY A 189 8.42 25.38 -12.25
CA GLY A 189 7.38 26.38 -12.08
C GLY A 189 7.98 27.70 -11.62
#